data_6a546d77fc16a7ec7c17fed98a0ea41d
#
_entry.id   6a546d77fc16a7ec7c17fed98a0ea41d
#
_cell.length_a   1.000
_cell.length_b   1.000
_cell.length_c   1.000
_cell.angle_alpha   90.00
_cell.angle_beta   90.00
_cell.angle_gamma   90.00
#
_symmetry.space_group_name_H-M   'P 1'
#
loop_
_entity.id
_entity.type
_entity.pdbx_description
1 polymer ?
#
loop_
_entity_poly.entity_id
_entity_poly.type
_entity_poly.pdbx_seq_one_letter_code
_entity_poly.pdbx_strand_id
1 'polypeptide(L)' 'MKLNRIKTVLEEKGISQTWLSKKMGKSFSTVNAYVCNRTQPNLTTLLEIAQFLSVDMKELITDKKERND' A
#
# COMPACT_ATOMS: atom_id res chain seq x y z
N MET A 1 11.55 -8.16 2.77
CA MET A 1 10.96 -8.65 1.50
C MET A 1 9.87 -7.71 1.02
N LYS A 2 9.89 -7.41 -0.25
CA LYS A 2 8.91 -6.49 -0.83
C LYS A 2 7.65 -7.27 -1.23
N LEU A 3 6.63 -7.22 -0.38
CA LEU A 3 5.39 -7.97 -0.61
C LEU A 3 4.27 -7.11 -1.19
N ASN A 4 4.30 -5.79 -1.00
CA ASN A 4 3.26 -4.93 -1.54
C ASN A 4 3.82 -3.90 -2.52
N ARG A 5 2.94 -3.38 -3.37
CA ARG A 5 3.24 -2.37 -4.39
C ARG A 5 2.52 -1.06 -4.10
N ILE A 6 2.21 -0.79 -2.85
CA ILE A 6 1.44 0.41 -2.48
C ILE A 6 2.16 1.67 -2.98
N LYS A 7 3.47 1.74 -2.80
CA LYS A 7 4.25 2.90 -3.25
C LYS A 7 4.09 3.13 -4.75
N THR A 8 4.20 2.06 -5.54
CA THR A 8 4.08 2.14 -7.00
C THR A 8 2.70 2.68 -7.39
N VAL A 9 1.64 2.15 -6.77
CA VAL A 9 0.28 2.58 -7.08
C VAL A 9 0.05 4.04 -6.68
N LEU A 10 0.55 4.45 -5.52
CA LEU A 10 0.47 5.86 -5.11
C LEU A 10 1.15 6.77 -6.13
N GLU A 11 2.35 6.39 -6.57
CA GLU A 11 3.09 7.17 -7.56
C GLU A 11 2.36 7.24 -8.90
N GLU A 12 1.83 6.11 -9.36
CA GLU A 12 1.07 6.06 -10.61
C GLU A 12 -0.17 6.94 -10.57
N LYS A 13 -0.81 7.05 -9.43
CA LYS A 13 -2.03 7.84 -9.27
C LYS A 13 -1.78 9.26 -8.81
N GLY A 14 -0.54 9.62 -8.48
CA GLY A 14 -0.20 10.94 -7.98
C GLY A 14 -0.80 11.22 -6.60
N ILE A 15 -0.93 10.19 -5.77
CA ILE A 15 -1.52 10.29 -4.43
C ILE A 15 -0.41 10.24 -3.38
N SER A 16 -0.47 11.14 -2.39
CA SER A 16 0.53 11.18 -1.34
C SER A 16 0.21 10.21 -0.19
N GLN A 17 1.24 9.81 0.54
CA GLN A 17 1.07 9.01 1.74
C GLN A 17 0.31 9.79 2.82
N THR A 18 0.49 11.10 2.87
CA THR A 18 -0.22 11.96 3.82
C THR A 18 -1.74 11.89 3.57
N TRP A 19 -2.14 11.99 2.30
CA TRP A 19 -3.55 11.88 1.93
C TRP A 19 -4.11 10.51 2.38
N LEU A 20 -3.37 9.45 2.06
CA LEU A 20 -3.81 8.10 2.39
C LEU A 20 -3.91 7.90 3.90
N SER A 21 -2.93 8.37 4.68
CA SER A 21 -2.96 8.23 6.12
C SER A 21 -4.18 8.92 6.74
N LYS A 22 -4.52 10.10 6.24
CA LYS A 22 -5.70 10.83 6.72
C LYS A 22 -6.99 10.08 6.40
N LYS A 23 -7.09 9.53 5.20
CA LYS A 23 -8.27 8.74 4.81
C LYS A 23 -8.42 7.49 5.66
N MET A 24 -7.33 6.85 6.00
CA MET A 24 -7.33 5.64 6.80
C MET A 24 -7.48 5.91 8.30
N GLY A 25 -7.34 7.15 8.74
CA GLY A 25 -7.33 7.47 10.17
C GLY A 25 -6.13 6.89 10.90
N LYS A 26 -5.00 6.75 10.20
CA LYS A 26 -3.76 6.21 10.78
C LYS A 26 -2.66 7.25 10.72
N SER A 27 -1.61 7.08 11.53
CA SER A 27 -0.46 7.98 11.52
C SER A 27 0.31 7.82 10.21
N PHE A 28 1.00 8.90 9.80
CA PHE A 28 1.88 8.85 8.64
C PHE A 28 2.93 7.75 8.78
N SER A 29 3.52 7.60 9.99
CA SER A 29 4.57 6.60 10.16
C SER A 29 4.06 5.17 10.01
N THR A 30 2.82 4.89 10.40
CA THR A 30 2.21 3.57 10.18
C THR A 30 2.04 3.30 8.69
N VAL A 31 1.49 4.26 7.96
CA VAL A 31 1.27 4.12 6.52
C VAL A 31 2.62 4.04 5.80
N ASN A 32 3.58 4.85 6.21
CA ASN A 32 4.93 4.81 5.63
C ASN A 32 5.59 3.43 5.82
N ALA A 33 5.38 2.81 6.97
CA ALA A 33 5.90 1.45 7.22
C ALA A 33 5.30 0.44 6.23
N TYR A 34 4.02 0.56 5.92
CA TYR A 34 3.38 -0.29 4.89
C TYR A 34 3.97 -0.01 3.51
N VAL A 35 4.05 1.26 3.14
CA VAL A 35 4.52 1.69 1.82
C VAL A 35 5.97 1.26 1.57
N CYS A 36 6.79 1.29 2.61
CA CYS A 36 8.21 0.90 2.53
C CYS A 36 8.44 -0.60 2.75
N ASN A 37 7.38 -1.37 2.91
CA ASN A 37 7.47 -2.82 3.13
C ASN A 37 8.22 -3.20 4.42
N ARG A 38 8.27 -2.30 5.41
CA ARG A 38 8.84 -2.62 6.72
C ARG A 38 7.89 -3.48 7.54
N THR A 39 6.60 -3.25 7.37
CA THR A 39 5.55 -4.08 7.95
C THR A 39 4.43 -4.19 6.93
N GLN A 40 3.63 -5.23 7.02
CA GLN A 40 2.54 -5.44 6.05
C GLN A 40 1.19 -5.16 6.70
N PRO A 41 0.27 -4.50 5.97
CA PRO A 41 -1.09 -4.37 6.46
C PRO A 41 -1.77 -5.75 6.47
N ASN A 42 -2.71 -5.95 7.41
CA ASN A 42 -3.52 -7.16 7.35
C ASN A 42 -4.50 -7.06 6.18
N LEU A 43 -5.22 -8.15 5.89
CA LEU A 43 -6.12 -8.19 4.73
C LEU A 43 -7.20 -7.13 4.78
N THR A 44 -7.78 -6.88 5.96
CA THR A 44 -8.82 -5.85 6.11
C THR A 44 -8.25 -4.47 5.76
N THR A 45 -7.08 -4.15 6.30
CA THR A 45 -6.43 -2.87 6.04
C THR A 45 -6.03 -2.76 4.57
N LEU A 46 -5.52 -3.86 3.98
CA LEU A 46 -5.15 -3.87 2.57
C LEU A 46 -6.36 -3.61 1.68
N LEU A 47 -7.51 -4.21 2.00
CA LEU A 47 -8.76 -3.96 1.27
C LEU A 47 -9.16 -2.49 1.36
N GLU A 48 -9.05 -1.89 2.55
CA GLU A 48 -9.34 -0.46 2.72
C GLU A 48 -8.45 0.40 1.84
N ILE A 49 -7.14 0.10 1.81
CA ILE A 49 -6.21 0.82 0.96
C ILE A 49 -6.64 0.70 -0.51
N ALA A 50 -6.96 -0.51 -0.95
CA ALA A 50 -7.41 -0.75 -2.32
C ALA A 50 -8.65 0.09 -2.65
N GLN A 51 -9.61 0.15 -1.73
CA GLN A 51 -10.82 0.94 -1.92
C GLN A 51 -10.51 2.43 -2.02
N PHE A 52 -9.66 2.96 -1.14
CA PHE A 52 -9.28 4.38 -1.21
C PHE A 52 -8.52 4.71 -2.49
N LEU A 53 -7.75 3.77 -3.02
CA LEU A 53 -6.98 3.98 -4.25
C LEU A 53 -7.75 3.58 -5.50
N SER A 54 -8.96 3.03 -5.36
CA SER A 54 -9.79 2.58 -6.48
C SER A 54 -9.11 1.53 -7.34
N VAL A 55 -8.48 0.57 -6.71
CA VAL A 55 -7.81 -0.55 -7.39
C VAL A 55 -8.25 -1.87 -6.76
N ASP A 56 -8.00 -2.97 -7.46
CA ASP A 56 -8.18 -4.30 -6.88
C ASP A 56 -7.05 -4.61 -5.91
N MET A 57 -7.32 -5.39 -4.87
CA MET A 57 -6.30 -5.78 -3.90
C MET A 57 -5.09 -6.42 -4.57
N LYS A 58 -5.31 -7.20 -5.62
CA LYS A 58 -4.21 -7.90 -6.31
C LYS A 58 -3.20 -6.92 -6.91
N GLU A 59 -3.62 -5.70 -7.22
CA GLU A 59 -2.72 -4.68 -7.76
C GLU A 59 -1.79 -4.11 -6.69
N LEU A 60 -2.09 -4.37 -5.42
CA LEU A 60 -1.25 -3.93 -4.30
C LEU A 60 -0.26 -5.00 -3.85
N ILE A 61 -0.29 -6.18 -4.47
CA ILE A 61 0.54 -7.32 -4.07
C ILE A 61 1.56 -7.60 -5.16
N THR A 62 2.83 -7.78 -4.77
CA THR A 62 3.89 -8.09 -5.72
C THR A 62 3.69 -9.48 -6.31
N ASP A 63 4.07 -9.65 -7.58
CA ASP A 63 4.08 -10.97 -8.17
C ASP A 63 5.44 -11.65 -7.88
N LYS A 64 5.59 -12.87 -8.37
CA LYS A 64 6.80 -13.64 -8.14
C LYS A 64 8.06 -12.95 -8.67
N LYS A 65 7.95 -12.29 -9.82
CA LYS A 65 9.09 -11.58 -10.43
C LYS A 65 9.53 -10.40 -9.56
N GLU A 66 8.56 -9.65 -9.04
CA GLU A 66 8.86 -8.48 -8.23
C GLU A 66 9.47 -8.86 -6.88
N ARG A 67 9.11 -10.03 -6.34
CA ARG A 67 9.67 -10.50 -5.07
C ARG A 67 11.07 -11.04 -5.22
N ASN A 68 11.48 -11.34 -6.42
CA ASN A 68 12.82 -11.86 -6.69
C ASN A 68 13.10 -13.18 -5.96
N ASP A 69 12.13 -14.05 -5.91
CA ASP A 69 12.24 -15.35 -5.25
C ASP A 69 12.82 -16.42 -6.16
#